data_b7b39c56221bb91492d723e2d7b08e23
#
_entry.id   b7b39c56221bb91492d723e2d7b08e23
#
_cell.length_a   1.000
_cell.length_b   1.000
_cell.length_c   1.000
_cell.angle_alpha   90.00
_cell.angle_beta   90.00
_cell.angle_gamma   90.00
#
_symmetry.space_group_name_H-M   'P 1'
#
loop_
_entity.id
_entity.type
_entity.pdbx_description
1 polymer ?
#
loop_
_entity_poly.entity_id
_entity_poly.type
_entity_poly.pdbx_seq_one_letter_code
_entity_poly.pdbx_strand_id
1 'polypeptide(L)'
;ALDDADGEILRRVRRAVGPDVPIAVVLDSHANLTPQMVEHADILLAYETYPHIDTYARGSQAVRLLEQRLLGEILPTHALRQIPLLTPLTTQWTAGPTPMRDLALLAEQARHERSVLSIALASGFPY
;
A
#
# COMPACT_ATOMS: atom_id res chain seq x y z
N ALA A 1 -3.60 -12.43 -21.13
CA ALA A 1 -2.90 -11.60 -20.16
C ALA A 1 -3.88 -11.27 -19.03
N LEU A 2 -3.39 -11.09 -17.82
CA LEU A 2 -4.20 -10.63 -16.67
C LEU A 2 -3.99 -9.12 -16.54
N ASP A 3 -5.08 -8.38 -16.46
CA ASP A 3 -5.02 -6.91 -16.30
C ASP A 3 -4.59 -6.51 -14.88
N ASP A 4 -4.81 -7.39 -13.89
CA ASP A 4 -4.43 -7.25 -12.49
C ASP A 4 -3.80 -8.55 -11.99
N ALA A 5 -2.51 -8.72 -12.24
CA ALA A 5 -1.78 -9.91 -11.84
C ALA A 5 -1.60 -9.99 -10.31
N ASP A 6 -1.33 -8.87 -9.66
CA ASP A 6 -1.13 -8.79 -8.22
C ASP A 6 -2.41 -9.08 -7.45
N GLY A 7 -3.53 -8.48 -7.88
CA GLY A 7 -4.85 -8.79 -7.31
C GLY A 7 -5.26 -10.25 -7.51
N GLU A 8 -4.95 -10.84 -8.67
CA GLU A 8 -5.21 -12.26 -8.91
C GLU A 8 -4.34 -13.18 -8.03
N ILE A 9 -3.08 -12.82 -7.79
CA ILE A 9 -2.22 -13.54 -6.83
C ILE A 9 -2.84 -13.49 -5.43
N LEU A 10 -3.24 -12.30 -4.97
CA LEU A 10 -3.86 -12.13 -3.66
C LEU A 10 -5.18 -12.91 -3.54
N ARG A 11 -6.00 -12.88 -4.57
CA ARG A 11 -7.24 -13.67 -4.62
C ARG A 11 -6.96 -15.17 -4.48
N ARG A 12 -5.93 -15.68 -5.15
CA ARG A 12 -5.54 -17.10 -5.04
C ARG A 12 -4.99 -17.42 -3.66
N VAL A 13 -4.17 -16.55 -3.09
CA VAL A 13 -3.65 -16.72 -1.72
C VAL A 13 -4.80 -16.73 -0.74
N ARG A 14 -5.70 -15.75 -0.79
CA ARG A 14 -6.89 -15.68 0.07
C ARG A 14 -7.74 -16.95 -0.02
N ARG A 15 -7.95 -17.45 -1.24
CA ARG A 15 -8.70 -18.72 -1.43
C ARG A 15 -7.98 -19.92 -0.82
N ALA A 16 -6.66 -19.94 -0.85
CA ALA A 16 -5.87 -21.05 -0.33
C ALA A 16 -5.82 -21.05 1.21
N VAL A 17 -5.68 -19.88 1.83
CA VAL A 17 -5.54 -19.77 3.29
C VAL A 17 -6.87 -19.61 4.03
N GLY A 18 -7.95 -19.29 3.32
CA GLY A 18 -9.27 -19.07 3.90
C GLY A 18 -9.49 -17.64 4.42
N PRO A 19 -10.69 -17.33 4.93
CA PRO A 19 -11.03 -15.95 5.34
C PRO A 19 -10.38 -15.52 6.66
N ASP A 20 -9.99 -16.48 7.51
CA ASP A 20 -9.57 -16.19 8.89
C ASP A 20 -8.07 -15.90 9.04
N VAL A 21 -7.27 -16.28 8.05
CA VAL A 21 -5.83 -16.01 8.06
C VAL A 21 -5.56 -14.61 7.53
N PRO A 22 -5.06 -13.67 8.34
CA PRO A 22 -4.81 -12.32 7.85
C PRO A 22 -3.63 -12.27 6.88
N ILE A 23 -3.77 -11.46 5.84
CA ILE A 23 -2.78 -11.26 4.78
C ILE A 23 -2.27 -9.82 4.84
N ALA A 24 -0.96 -9.66 5.01
CA ALA A 24 -0.29 -8.38 4.88
C ALA A 24 0.50 -8.33 3.56
N VAL A 25 0.40 -7.21 2.87
CA VAL A 25 1.03 -6.97 1.57
C VAL A 25 1.83 -5.68 1.62
N VAL A 26 3.01 -5.69 1.05
CA VAL A 26 3.82 -4.50 0.81
C VAL A 26 4.08 -4.41 -0.69
N LEU A 27 3.64 -3.32 -1.29
CA LEU A 27 3.76 -3.05 -2.71
C LEU A 27 4.84 -2.00 -2.98
N ASP A 28 5.34 -2.03 -4.19
CA ASP A 28 6.09 -0.90 -4.75
C ASP A 28 5.17 0.33 -4.88
N SER A 29 5.69 1.54 -4.69
CA SER A 29 4.94 2.79 -4.86
C SER A 29 4.46 3.03 -6.31
N HIS A 30 5.00 2.29 -7.27
CA HIS A 30 4.57 2.33 -8.66
C HIS A 30 3.48 1.28 -8.98
N ALA A 31 2.96 0.57 -7.98
CA ALA A 31 1.88 -0.39 -8.19
C ALA A 31 0.61 0.29 -8.70
N ASN A 32 -0.08 -0.39 -9.60
CA ASN A 32 -1.42 -0.03 -10.05
C ASN A 32 -2.44 -0.62 -9.08
N LEU A 33 -2.77 0.11 -8.00
CA LEU A 33 -3.70 -0.37 -6.98
C LEU A 33 -5.09 -0.62 -7.56
N THR A 34 -5.64 -1.79 -7.25
CA THR A 34 -6.95 -2.22 -7.71
C THR A 34 -7.90 -2.50 -6.53
N PRO A 35 -9.23 -2.44 -6.75
CA PRO A 35 -10.19 -2.90 -5.76
C PRO A 35 -9.97 -4.35 -5.33
N GLN A 36 -9.52 -5.22 -6.24
CA GLN A 36 -9.25 -6.63 -5.96
C GLN A 36 -8.10 -6.82 -4.96
N MET A 37 -7.03 -6.01 -5.04
CA MET A 37 -5.96 -6.02 -4.05
C MET A 37 -6.47 -5.65 -2.66
N VAL A 38 -7.31 -4.61 -2.58
CA VAL A 38 -7.91 -4.11 -1.34
C VAL A 38 -8.87 -5.13 -0.73
N GLU A 39 -9.63 -5.83 -1.56
CA GLU A 39 -10.59 -6.85 -1.11
C GLU A 39 -9.93 -8.06 -0.47
N HIS A 40 -8.75 -8.45 -0.95
CA HIS A 40 -8.11 -9.71 -0.55
C HIS A 40 -6.97 -9.57 0.45
N ALA A 41 -6.52 -8.35 0.76
CA ALA A 41 -5.54 -8.07 1.80
C ALA A 41 -6.22 -7.52 3.07
N ASP A 42 -5.71 -7.88 4.24
CA ASP A 42 -6.12 -7.26 5.52
C ASP A 42 -5.29 -6.03 5.83
N ILE A 43 -4.04 -6.02 5.38
CA ILE A 43 -3.09 -4.94 5.53
C ILE A 43 -2.41 -4.74 4.19
N LEU A 44 -2.55 -3.54 3.62
CA LEU A 44 -1.93 -3.20 2.35
C LEU A 44 -1.12 -1.92 2.52
N LEU A 45 0.19 -2.07 2.37
CA LEU A 45 1.16 -1.00 2.45
C LEU A 45 1.85 -0.82 1.11
N ALA A 46 2.43 0.35 0.88
CA ALA A 46 3.36 0.58 -0.23
C ALA A 46 4.61 1.30 0.27
N TYR A 47 5.68 1.24 -0.52
CA TYR A 47 6.84 2.10 -0.31
C TYR A 47 6.41 3.56 -0.38
N GLU A 48 6.99 4.39 0.46
CA GLU A 48 6.66 5.82 0.55
C GLU A 48 7.74 6.70 -0.08
N THR A 49 8.86 6.08 -0.45
CA THR A 49 10.01 6.78 -1.01
C THR A 49 10.34 6.32 -2.43
N TYR A 50 10.74 7.25 -3.27
CA TYR A 50 11.40 6.98 -4.54
C TYR A 50 12.65 7.86 -4.64
N PRO A 51 13.86 7.25 -4.67
CA PRO A 51 14.21 5.81 -4.65
C PRO A 51 13.74 5.08 -3.40
N HIS A 52 13.50 3.75 -3.52
CA HIS A 52 12.95 2.88 -2.48
C HIS A 52 13.97 2.57 -1.38
N ILE A 53 14.18 3.52 -0.47
CA ILE A 53 15.11 3.36 0.66
C ILE A 53 14.41 2.88 1.94
N ASP A 54 13.09 2.80 1.92
CA ASP A 54 12.24 2.45 3.07
C ASP A 54 11.68 1.01 3.04
N THR A 55 12.12 0.16 2.12
CA THR A 55 11.63 -1.21 1.92
C THR A 55 11.63 -2.03 3.21
N TYR A 56 12.74 -1.99 3.98
CA TYR A 56 12.84 -2.68 5.26
C TYR A 56 11.85 -2.12 6.30
N ALA A 57 11.72 -0.81 6.35
CA ALA A 57 10.81 -0.15 7.30
C ALA A 57 9.35 -0.52 7.01
N ARG A 58 8.95 -0.56 5.72
CA ARG A 58 7.59 -0.97 5.30
C ARG A 58 7.35 -2.45 5.59
N GLY A 59 8.29 -3.33 5.30
CA GLY A 59 8.19 -4.75 5.67
C GLY A 59 8.04 -4.94 7.19
N SER A 60 8.84 -4.26 7.99
CA SER A 60 8.74 -4.29 9.45
C SER A 60 7.41 -3.73 9.96
N GLN A 61 6.88 -2.68 9.34
CA GLN A 61 5.55 -2.15 9.68
C GLN A 61 4.45 -3.17 9.38
N ALA A 62 4.51 -3.83 8.21
CA ALA A 62 3.54 -4.85 7.83
C ALA A 62 3.49 -5.98 8.86
N VAL A 63 4.65 -6.47 9.30
CA VAL A 63 4.73 -7.52 10.33
C VAL A 63 4.13 -7.06 11.66
N ARG A 64 4.44 -5.85 12.13
CA ARG A 64 3.86 -5.32 13.37
C ARG A 64 2.33 -5.18 13.31
N LEU A 65 1.81 -4.65 12.20
CA LEU A 65 0.36 -4.54 12.02
C LEU A 65 -0.31 -5.91 11.93
N LEU A 66 0.35 -6.87 11.29
CA LEU A 66 -0.13 -8.25 11.23
C LEU A 66 -0.19 -8.89 12.62
N GLU A 67 0.85 -8.70 13.43
CA GLU A 67 0.87 -9.15 14.83
C GLU A 67 -0.28 -8.54 15.64
N GLN A 68 -0.46 -7.22 15.58
CA GLN A 68 -1.56 -6.53 16.26
C GLN A 68 -2.93 -7.03 15.78
N ARG A 69 -3.08 -7.31 14.49
CA ARG A 69 -4.31 -7.90 13.94
C ARG A 69 -4.57 -9.31 14.49
N LEU A 70 -3.52 -10.15 14.60
CA LEU A 70 -3.61 -11.50 15.16
C LEU A 70 -3.95 -11.49 16.64
N LEU A 71 -3.42 -10.51 17.40
CA LEU A 71 -3.72 -10.32 18.82
C LEU A 71 -5.10 -9.68 19.07
N GLY A 72 -5.80 -9.26 18.02
CA GLY A 72 -7.10 -8.59 18.12
C GLY A 72 -7.02 -7.14 18.62
N GLU A 73 -5.83 -6.53 18.61
CA GLU A 73 -5.60 -5.15 19.03
C GLU A 73 -6.11 -4.13 18.00
N ILE A 74 -6.11 -4.52 16.74
CA ILE A 74 -6.62 -3.69 15.63
C ILE A 74 -7.53 -4.49 14.72
N LEU A 75 -8.48 -3.78 14.09
CA LEU A 75 -9.31 -4.30 13.00
C LEU A 75 -9.17 -3.34 11.80
N PRO A 76 -8.15 -3.55 10.96
CA PRO A 76 -7.89 -2.66 9.83
C PRO A 76 -9.06 -2.64 8.84
N THR A 77 -9.33 -1.46 8.29
CA THR A 77 -10.23 -1.26 7.16
C THR A 77 -9.51 -0.46 6.09
N HIS A 78 -9.93 -0.61 4.84
CA HIS A 78 -9.33 0.08 3.71
C HIS A 78 -10.26 1.13 3.12
N ALA A 79 -9.66 2.20 2.62
CA ALA A 79 -10.29 3.13 1.70
C ALA A 79 -9.38 3.28 0.47
N LEU A 80 -9.91 3.08 -0.71
CA LEU A 80 -9.21 3.27 -1.97
C LEU A 80 -9.82 4.43 -2.75
N ARG A 81 -8.97 5.35 -3.18
CA ARG A 81 -9.36 6.39 -4.13
C ARG A 81 -8.45 6.35 -5.34
N GLN A 82 -8.98 5.94 -6.47
CA GLN A 82 -8.29 6.02 -7.75
C GLN A 82 -8.52 7.41 -8.36
N ILE A 83 -7.45 8.03 -8.80
CA ILE A 83 -7.46 9.33 -9.47
C ILE A 83 -7.14 9.08 -10.93
N PRO A 84 -7.87 9.65 -11.91
CA PRO A 84 -7.59 9.48 -13.33
C PRO A 84 -6.36 10.30 -13.75
N LEU A 85 -5.22 9.96 -13.20
CA LEU A 85 -3.95 10.64 -13.40
C LEU A 85 -2.84 9.60 -13.47
N LEU A 86 -2.03 9.67 -14.51
CA LEU A 86 -0.77 8.92 -14.63
C LEU A 86 0.35 9.93 -14.81
N THR A 87 1.34 9.88 -13.93
CA THR A 87 2.47 10.80 -13.93
C THR A 87 3.73 10.13 -14.46
N PRO A 88 4.62 10.86 -15.16
CA PRO A 88 5.91 10.32 -15.55
C PRO A 88 6.79 10.07 -14.31
N LEU A 89 7.63 9.04 -14.35
CA LEU A 89 8.52 8.63 -13.24
C LEU A 89 9.35 9.77 -12.67
N THR A 90 9.79 10.69 -13.53
CA THR A 90 10.59 11.85 -13.11
C THR A 90 9.89 12.78 -12.14
N THR A 91 8.56 12.79 -12.12
CA THR A 91 7.74 13.61 -11.19
C THR A 91 7.36 12.87 -9.91
N GLN A 92 7.64 11.57 -9.85
CA GLN A 92 7.31 10.71 -8.71
C GLN A 92 8.43 10.66 -7.66
N TRP A 93 9.55 11.34 -7.91
CA TRP A 93 10.70 11.39 -7.03
C TRP A 93 10.38 12.09 -5.70
N THR A 94 10.71 11.45 -4.57
CA THR A 94 10.39 11.96 -3.23
C THR A 94 11.61 12.55 -2.50
N ALA A 95 12.82 12.36 -3.01
CA ALA A 95 14.04 12.80 -2.33
C ALA A 95 14.39 14.28 -2.59
N GLY A 96 13.69 14.98 -3.47
CA GLY A 96 13.95 16.38 -3.84
C GLY A 96 12.70 17.27 -3.73
N PRO A 97 12.77 18.53 -4.11
CA PRO A 97 11.66 19.47 -4.09
C PRO A 97 10.70 19.17 -5.25
N THR A 98 9.84 18.19 -5.06
CA THR A 98 8.88 17.73 -6.07
C THR A 98 7.47 17.70 -5.49
N PRO A 99 6.42 17.79 -6.33
CA PRO A 99 5.04 17.65 -5.87
C PRO A 99 4.77 16.33 -5.14
N MET A 100 5.43 15.24 -5.54
CA MET A 100 5.27 13.94 -4.88
C MET A 100 5.85 13.95 -3.46
N ARG A 101 6.95 14.65 -3.23
CA ARG A 101 7.47 14.86 -1.87
C ARG A 101 6.47 15.59 -0.98
N ASP A 102 5.85 16.66 -1.52
CA ASP A 102 4.86 17.43 -0.76
C ASP A 102 3.65 16.56 -0.40
N LEU A 103 3.19 15.71 -1.33
CA LEU A 103 2.14 14.73 -1.06
C LEU A 103 2.56 13.69 -0.02
N ALA A 104 3.80 13.20 -0.08
CA ALA A 104 4.33 12.26 0.91
C ALA A 104 4.37 12.88 2.32
N LEU A 105 4.77 14.14 2.45
CA LEU A 105 4.76 14.87 3.72
C LEU A 105 3.33 15.07 4.25
N LEU A 106 2.37 15.37 3.38
CA LEU A 106 0.96 15.46 3.76
C LEU A 106 0.41 14.11 4.24
N ALA A 107 0.76 13.02 3.55
CA ALA A 107 0.38 11.67 3.97
C ALA A 107 1.01 11.31 5.33
N GLU A 108 2.27 11.68 5.55
CA GLU A 108 2.93 11.50 6.84
C GLU A 108 2.21 12.26 7.96
N GLN A 109 1.84 13.52 7.74
CA GLN A 109 1.09 14.31 8.72
C GLN A 109 -0.27 13.68 9.04
N ALA A 110 -1.00 13.22 8.03
CA ALA A 110 -2.30 12.58 8.20
C ALA A 110 -2.23 11.26 8.99
N ARG A 111 -1.11 10.54 8.95
CA ARG A 111 -0.89 9.33 9.75
C ARG A 111 -0.76 9.58 11.26
N HIS A 112 -0.53 10.82 11.69
CA HIS A 112 -0.53 11.16 13.12
C HIS A 112 -1.93 11.17 13.73
N GLU A 113 -2.97 11.07 12.92
CA GLU A 113 -4.32 10.85 13.41
C GLU A 113 -4.47 9.42 13.94
N ARG A 114 -5.09 9.26 15.11
CA ARG A 114 -5.16 7.98 15.84
C ARG A 114 -5.80 6.82 15.09
N SER A 115 -6.65 7.13 14.11
CA SER A 115 -7.39 6.12 13.32
C SER A 115 -6.67 5.70 12.04
N VAL A 116 -5.57 6.35 11.65
CA VAL A 116 -4.88 6.08 10.39
C VAL A 116 -3.64 5.23 10.64
N LEU A 117 -3.67 3.98 10.18
CA LEU A 117 -2.54 3.04 10.32
C LEU A 117 -1.47 3.26 9.26
N SER A 118 -1.88 3.57 8.03
CA SER A 118 -1.00 3.86 6.90
C SER A 118 -1.72 4.61 5.79
N ILE A 119 -0.97 5.34 4.98
CA ILE A 119 -1.44 5.95 3.73
C ILE A 119 -0.45 5.55 2.65
N ALA A 120 -0.93 4.90 1.60
CA ALA A 120 -0.16 4.55 0.43
C ALA A 120 -0.47 5.53 -0.71
N LEU A 121 0.58 6.15 -1.26
CA LEU A 121 0.52 6.94 -2.49
C LEU A 121 1.07 6.08 -3.62
N ALA A 122 0.19 5.34 -4.29
CA ALA A 122 0.57 4.53 -5.42
C ALA A 122 0.40 5.32 -6.72
N SER A 123 1.50 5.64 -7.34
CA SER A 123 1.53 6.50 -8.54
C SER A 123 1.20 5.73 -9.82
N GLY A 124 1.25 4.41 -9.77
CA GLY A 124 1.01 3.54 -10.92
C GLY A 124 2.16 3.53 -11.93
N PHE A 125 2.04 2.62 -12.89
CA PHE A 125 2.97 2.46 -14.00
C PHE A 125 2.19 2.22 -15.29
N PRO A 126 2.56 2.81 -16.43
CA PRO A 126 1.94 2.48 -17.71
C PRO A 126 2.32 1.06 -18.14
N TYR A 127 1.36 0.34 -18.72
CA TYR A 127 1.60 -0.96 -19.34
C TYR A 127 2.31 -0.80 -20.67
#